data_a95affb302792d0562ff200340d43eec
#
_entry.id   a95affb302792d0562ff200340d43eec
#
_cell.length_a   1.000
_cell.length_b   1.000
_cell.length_c   1.000
_cell.angle_alpha   90.00
_cell.angle_beta   90.00
_cell.angle_gamma   90.00
#
_symmetry.space_group_name_H-M   'P 1'
#
loop_
_entity.id
_entity.type
_entity.pdbx_description
1 polymer ?
#
loop_
_entity_poly.entity_id
_entity_poly.type
_entity_poly.pdbx_seq_one_letter_code
_entity_poly.pdbx_strand_id
1 'polypeptide(L)'
;MYGNADIPAGRPRPTWSGARHFEKIFLIGTPNEGSVASLNALLNGFSYIGGGLNLPFIQNISRFDVFTIPSIYQLLPHDGSFLIYDESLKPVVIDIHDPAVWEKYDWAIWRDDDFSKKFTPVEQKNAQAYFRAVLLRAKRFQNALDANTNAKIPVSFYLVGADCKETSNAVLLRMDEKKNRWETSFKADGFTRSNGEKVTAEQLKTLIFAMGDSVVTKRSLAGESLVAGGRKAVLPIVSELYQCESHSKLVTNPEIQDKLFVMLESAPETRVATNP
;
A
#
# COMPACT_ATOMS: atom_id res chain seq x y z
N MET A 1 14.70 -3.68 -14.32
CA MET A 1 14.57 -2.25 -14.02
C MET A 1 13.78 -1.61 -15.12
N TYR A 2 12.66 -1.00 -14.84
CA TYR A 2 11.86 -0.32 -15.84
C TYR A 2 12.53 1.03 -16.13
N GLY A 3 13.01 1.21 -17.36
CA GLY A 3 13.48 2.52 -17.81
C GLY A 3 12.36 3.56 -17.79
N ASN A 4 12.69 4.82 -17.93
CA ASN A 4 11.77 5.94 -17.73
C ASN A 4 10.54 5.98 -18.64
N ALA A 5 10.46 5.13 -19.66
CA ALA A 5 9.45 5.25 -20.70
C ALA A 5 8.39 4.13 -20.70
N ASP A 6 8.61 3.01 -20.00
CA ASP A 6 8.19 1.78 -20.67
C ASP A 6 7.26 0.88 -19.91
N ILE A 7 6.54 1.41 -18.90
CA ILE A 7 5.34 0.74 -18.44
C ILE A 7 4.24 1.02 -19.47
N PRO A 8 3.78 0.00 -20.23
CA PRO A 8 2.87 0.22 -21.34
C PRO A 8 1.59 0.92 -20.89
N ALA A 9 1.10 1.87 -21.70
CA ALA A 9 -0.19 2.51 -21.48
C ALA A 9 -1.37 1.53 -21.72
N GLY A 10 -1.13 0.44 -22.45
CA GLY A 10 -2.11 -0.62 -22.75
C GLY A 10 -2.07 -1.77 -21.74
N ARG A 11 -2.73 -2.88 -22.10
CA ARG A 11 -2.70 -4.11 -21.28
C ARG A 11 -1.33 -4.75 -21.37
N PRO A 12 -0.57 -4.82 -20.28
CA PRO A 12 0.73 -5.46 -20.27
C PRO A 12 0.56 -6.98 -20.48
N ARG A 13 1.55 -7.58 -21.17
CA ARG A 13 1.58 -9.03 -21.38
C ARG A 13 2.85 -9.58 -20.73
N PRO A 14 2.73 -10.31 -19.60
CA PRO A 14 3.88 -10.91 -18.96
C PRO A 14 4.56 -11.92 -19.89
N THR A 15 5.87 -11.81 -20.04
CA THR A 15 6.68 -12.69 -20.89
C THR A 15 7.52 -13.69 -20.09
N TRP A 16 7.69 -13.44 -18.80
CA TRP A 16 8.58 -14.18 -17.91
C TRP A 16 10.03 -14.29 -18.39
N SER A 17 10.44 -13.41 -19.31
CA SER A 17 11.80 -13.41 -19.87
C SER A 17 12.90 -13.24 -18.81
N GLY A 18 12.59 -12.58 -17.69
CA GLY A 18 13.48 -12.46 -16.54
C GLY A 18 13.68 -13.77 -15.77
N ALA A 19 12.75 -14.70 -15.86
CA ALA A 19 12.79 -15.96 -15.10
C ALA A 19 13.98 -16.86 -15.42
N ARG A 20 14.64 -16.64 -16.58
CA ARG A 20 15.90 -17.31 -16.90
C ARG A 20 17.05 -17.02 -15.93
N HIS A 21 16.89 -16.01 -15.09
CA HIS A 21 17.90 -15.59 -14.10
C HIS A 21 17.52 -15.93 -12.66
N PHE A 22 16.29 -16.43 -12.42
CA PHE A 22 15.76 -16.70 -11.08
C PHE A 22 14.93 -17.95 -11.08
N GLU A 23 15.09 -18.75 -10.04
CA GLU A 23 14.27 -19.94 -9.80
C GLU A 23 13.25 -19.71 -8.68
N LYS A 24 13.62 -18.85 -7.72
CA LYS A 24 12.82 -18.54 -6.54
C LYS A 24 12.74 -17.05 -6.30
N ILE A 25 11.59 -16.58 -5.84
CA ILE A 25 11.35 -15.21 -5.42
C ILE A 25 10.72 -15.26 -4.02
N PHE A 26 11.33 -14.55 -3.08
CA PHE A 26 10.83 -14.39 -1.73
C PHE A 26 10.21 -12.99 -1.59
N LEU A 27 8.92 -12.94 -1.27
CA LEU A 27 8.16 -11.72 -1.01
C LEU A 27 8.03 -11.57 0.51
N ILE A 28 8.91 -10.77 1.11
CA ILE A 28 9.02 -10.60 2.56
C ILE A 28 8.37 -9.30 2.95
N GLY A 29 7.21 -9.35 3.60
CA GLY A 29 6.42 -8.17 3.96
C GLY A 29 6.03 -7.30 2.75
N THR A 30 6.02 -7.87 1.55
CA THR A 30 5.78 -7.12 0.31
C THR A 30 4.31 -6.75 0.17
N PRO A 31 3.97 -5.45 0.02
CA PRO A 31 2.58 -5.02 -0.14
C PRO A 31 2.10 -5.22 -1.59
N ASN A 32 1.79 -6.46 -1.97
CA ASN A 32 1.38 -6.80 -3.33
C ASN A 32 0.08 -6.09 -3.76
N GLU A 33 -0.82 -5.79 -2.80
CA GLU A 33 -2.03 -5.00 -3.01
C GLU A 33 -1.90 -3.57 -2.45
N GLY A 34 -0.68 -3.10 -2.23
CA GLY A 34 -0.40 -1.80 -1.61
C GLY A 34 -0.57 -1.78 -0.10
N SER A 35 -0.32 -0.62 0.49
CA SER A 35 -0.43 -0.38 1.94
C SER A 35 -1.04 0.97 2.24
N VAL A 36 -1.96 1.01 3.20
CA VAL A 36 -2.54 2.25 3.72
C VAL A 36 -1.47 3.14 4.37
N ALA A 37 -0.36 2.54 4.84
CA ALA A 37 0.77 3.29 5.37
C ALA A 37 1.40 4.23 4.33
N SER A 38 1.37 3.90 3.04
CA SER A 38 1.87 4.78 1.97
C SER A 38 0.97 6.01 1.78
N LEU A 39 -0.35 5.85 1.86
CA LEU A 39 -1.28 6.98 1.86
C LEU A 39 -1.06 7.86 3.09
N ASN A 40 -0.92 7.26 4.27
CA ASN A 40 -0.64 8.00 5.50
C ASN A 40 0.67 8.80 5.38
N ALA A 41 1.72 8.21 4.82
CA ALA A 41 2.98 8.91 4.61
C ALA A 41 2.85 10.11 3.65
N LEU A 42 2.06 10.00 2.57
CA LEU A 42 1.80 11.10 1.64
C LEU A 42 0.98 12.24 2.27
N LEU A 43 0.08 11.91 3.21
CA LEU A 43 -0.77 12.92 3.86
C LEU A 43 -0.11 13.56 5.08
N ASN A 44 0.65 12.80 5.86
CA ASN A 44 1.13 13.22 7.17
C ASN A 44 2.67 13.23 7.30
N GLY A 45 3.38 12.81 6.26
CA GLY A 45 4.81 12.54 6.34
C GLY A 45 5.11 11.18 6.99
N PHE A 46 6.38 10.90 7.16
CA PHE A 46 6.86 9.65 7.73
C PHE A 46 7.69 9.92 8.99
N SER A 47 7.28 9.33 10.10
CA SER A 47 8.02 9.36 11.35
C SER A 47 8.57 7.97 11.64
N TYR A 48 9.88 7.85 11.68
CA TYR A 48 10.54 6.60 12.05
C TYR A 48 10.61 6.49 13.59
N ILE A 49 9.47 6.20 14.21
CA ILE A 49 9.42 5.83 15.63
C ILE A 49 9.20 4.31 15.69
N GLY A 50 10.26 3.56 15.58
CA GLY A 50 10.14 2.11 15.66
C GLY A 50 11.48 1.42 15.83
N GLY A 51 11.91 1.30 17.07
CA GLY A 51 13.08 0.49 17.42
C GLY A 51 14.16 1.25 18.17
N GLY A 52 13.95 1.52 19.44
CA GLY A 52 14.99 1.54 20.50
C GLY A 52 16.16 2.53 20.44
N LEU A 53 16.33 3.26 19.36
CA LEU A 53 17.39 4.27 19.21
C LEU A 53 16.76 5.58 18.71
N ASN A 54 16.49 6.47 19.65
CA ASN A 54 16.22 7.88 19.36
C ASN A 54 17.49 8.53 18.81
N LEU A 55 17.69 8.46 17.52
CA LEU A 55 18.72 9.26 16.86
C LEU A 55 18.12 10.65 16.58
N PRO A 56 18.64 11.72 17.18
CA PRO A 56 18.02 13.04 17.16
C PRO A 56 17.97 13.72 15.78
N PHE A 57 18.50 13.09 14.73
CA PHE A 57 18.64 13.69 13.40
C PHE A 57 17.90 12.99 12.25
N ILE A 58 17.13 11.91 12.51
CA ILE A 58 16.43 11.13 11.46
C ILE A 58 14.95 11.00 11.82
N GLN A 59 14.32 12.03 12.35
CA GLN A 59 13.06 11.78 13.05
C GLN A 59 11.81 11.97 12.21
N ASN A 60 11.82 12.85 11.23
CA ASN A 60 10.61 13.09 10.46
C ASN A 60 10.93 13.46 9.01
N ILE A 61 10.49 12.63 8.10
CA ILE A 61 10.43 13.02 6.69
C ILE A 61 9.10 13.75 6.50
N SER A 62 9.14 15.01 6.09
CA SER A 62 7.93 15.79 5.89
C SER A 62 7.09 15.23 4.76
N ARG A 63 5.78 15.53 4.74
CA ARG A 63 4.93 15.16 3.60
C ARG A 63 5.44 15.76 2.27
N PHE A 64 6.15 16.89 2.33
CA PHE A 64 6.75 17.53 1.14
C PHE A 64 7.91 16.70 0.58
N ASP A 65 8.72 16.09 1.43
CA ASP A 65 9.80 15.20 1.02
C ASP A 65 9.25 13.87 0.51
N VAL A 66 8.28 13.28 1.24
CA VAL A 66 7.59 12.04 0.83
C VAL A 66 6.94 12.19 -0.53
N PHE A 67 6.33 13.36 -0.80
CA PHE A 67 5.72 13.69 -2.09
C PHE A 67 6.67 13.51 -3.27
N THR A 68 7.97 13.70 -3.09
CA THR A 68 8.98 13.58 -4.16
C THR A 68 9.43 12.15 -4.42
N ILE A 69 8.97 11.16 -3.66
CA ILE A 69 9.41 9.76 -3.74
C ILE A 69 8.45 8.95 -4.62
N PRO A 70 8.81 8.60 -5.88
CA PRO A 70 7.88 7.91 -6.80
C PRO A 70 7.43 6.53 -6.31
N SER A 71 8.27 5.82 -5.58
CA SER A 71 7.94 4.47 -5.08
C SER A 71 6.79 4.47 -4.07
N ILE A 72 6.60 5.53 -3.30
CA ILE A 72 5.48 5.65 -2.35
C ILE A 72 4.13 5.57 -3.08
N TYR A 73 4.02 6.19 -4.25
CA TYR A 73 2.80 6.13 -5.06
C TYR A 73 2.55 4.74 -5.64
N GLN A 74 3.61 3.98 -5.94
CA GLN A 74 3.51 2.59 -6.40
C GLN A 74 3.06 1.63 -5.28
N LEU A 75 3.22 2.04 -4.03
CA LEU A 75 2.78 1.31 -2.84
C LEU A 75 1.37 1.73 -2.37
N LEU A 76 0.71 2.68 -3.06
CA LEU A 76 -0.69 3.01 -2.75
C LEU A 76 -1.58 1.78 -2.96
N PRO A 77 -2.56 1.57 -2.07
CA PRO A 77 -3.57 0.54 -2.29
C PRO A 77 -4.32 0.85 -3.60
N HIS A 78 -4.65 -0.17 -4.37
CA HIS A 78 -5.32 0.01 -5.65
C HIS A 78 -6.71 -0.62 -5.65
N ASP A 79 -7.38 -0.61 -6.79
CA ASP A 79 -8.78 -1.00 -6.93
C ASP A 79 -9.11 -2.34 -6.27
N GLY A 80 -10.05 -2.31 -5.33
CA GLY A 80 -10.50 -3.48 -4.60
C GLY A 80 -9.61 -3.91 -3.42
N SER A 81 -8.48 -3.25 -3.19
CA SER A 81 -7.57 -3.56 -2.07
C SER A 81 -7.59 -2.54 -0.94
N PHE A 82 -8.42 -1.51 -1.07
CA PHE A 82 -8.51 -0.41 -0.12
C PHE A 82 -9.95 -0.02 0.16
N LEU A 83 -10.29 0.15 1.42
CA LEU A 83 -11.59 0.62 1.87
C LEU A 83 -11.48 2.01 2.46
N ILE A 84 -12.41 2.86 2.03
CA ILE A 84 -12.65 4.17 2.62
C ILE A 84 -14.07 4.14 3.16
N TYR A 85 -14.25 4.60 4.37
CA TYR A 85 -15.56 4.74 4.98
C TYR A 85 -15.90 6.22 5.17
N ASP A 86 -17.16 6.56 4.93
CA ASP A 86 -17.70 7.87 5.30
C ASP A 86 -18.10 7.90 6.79
N GLU A 87 -18.60 9.05 7.25
CA GLU A 87 -19.12 9.25 8.62
C GLU A 87 -20.24 8.28 8.99
N SER A 88 -21.00 7.80 8.00
CA SER A 88 -22.07 6.79 8.19
C SER A 88 -21.52 5.36 8.23
N LEU A 89 -20.22 5.18 8.17
CA LEU A 89 -19.50 3.90 8.05
C LEU A 89 -19.88 3.13 6.78
N LYS A 90 -20.27 3.84 5.75
CA LYS A 90 -20.51 3.26 4.41
C LYS A 90 -19.25 3.33 3.56
N PRO A 91 -18.97 2.30 2.77
CA PRO A 91 -17.83 2.31 1.87
C PRO A 91 -18.00 3.38 0.78
N VAL A 92 -16.92 4.14 0.55
CA VAL A 92 -16.81 5.12 -0.53
C VAL A 92 -15.88 4.56 -1.59
N VAL A 93 -16.39 4.46 -2.81
CA VAL A 93 -15.60 3.97 -3.95
C VAL A 93 -14.86 5.15 -4.59
N ILE A 94 -13.55 5.05 -4.69
CA ILE A 94 -12.70 6.04 -5.35
C ILE A 94 -11.65 5.35 -6.22
N ASP A 95 -11.14 6.07 -7.22
CA ASP A 95 -9.87 5.75 -7.86
C ASP A 95 -8.76 6.58 -7.21
N ILE A 96 -7.93 5.96 -6.37
CA ILE A 96 -6.84 6.65 -5.66
C ILE A 96 -5.78 7.22 -6.62
N HIS A 97 -5.75 6.76 -7.87
CA HIS A 97 -4.85 7.27 -8.89
C HIS A 97 -5.44 8.44 -9.70
N ASP A 98 -6.69 8.83 -9.43
CA ASP A 98 -7.30 10.02 -10.03
C ASP A 98 -6.90 11.28 -9.22
N PRO A 99 -6.16 12.24 -9.82
CA PRO A 99 -5.81 13.49 -9.13
C PRO A 99 -7.01 14.28 -8.60
N ALA A 100 -8.18 14.17 -9.25
CA ALA A 100 -9.39 14.86 -8.81
C ALA A 100 -9.89 14.36 -7.45
N VAL A 101 -9.64 13.09 -7.12
CA VAL A 101 -9.95 12.52 -5.80
C VAL A 101 -9.10 13.19 -4.71
N TRP A 102 -7.83 13.44 -4.98
CA TRP A 102 -6.93 14.10 -4.04
C TRP A 102 -7.31 15.55 -3.80
N GLU A 103 -7.78 16.24 -4.83
CA GLU A 103 -8.34 17.60 -4.70
C GLU A 103 -9.63 17.59 -3.87
N LYS A 104 -10.54 16.65 -4.18
CA LYS A 104 -11.85 16.56 -3.53
C LYS A 104 -11.74 16.32 -2.03
N TYR A 105 -10.79 15.49 -1.59
CA TYR A 105 -10.65 15.10 -0.18
C TYR A 105 -9.54 15.84 0.56
N ASP A 106 -9.08 16.97 0.02
CA ASP A 106 -8.00 17.80 0.60
C ASP A 106 -6.67 17.03 0.81
N TRP A 107 -6.45 15.99 0.04
CA TRP A 107 -5.22 15.18 0.09
C TRP A 107 -4.08 15.78 -0.70
N ALA A 108 -4.39 16.61 -1.70
CA ALA A 108 -3.40 17.23 -2.56
C ALA A 108 -2.51 18.19 -1.76
N ILE A 109 -1.19 18.08 -1.97
CA ILE A 109 -0.19 18.82 -1.20
C ILE A 109 -0.35 20.35 -1.30
N TRP A 110 -0.83 20.84 -2.45
CA TRP A 110 -1.11 22.27 -2.67
C TRP A 110 -2.40 22.76 -2.01
N ARG A 111 -3.16 21.88 -1.36
CA ARG A 111 -4.25 22.24 -0.44
C ARG A 111 -3.74 22.55 0.96
N ASP A 112 -2.45 22.34 1.21
CA ASP A 112 -1.77 22.68 2.45
C ASP A 112 -1.33 24.15 2.42
N ASP A 113 -1.73 24.92 3.43
CA ASP A 113 -1.42 26.35 3.51
C ASP A 113 0.08 26.62 3.58
N ASP A 114 0.86 25.71 4.17
CA ASP A 114 2.31 25.86 4.25
C ASP A 114 3.00 25.59 2.92
N PHE A 115 2.39 24.78 2.05
CA PHE A 115 2.88 24.58 0.69
C PHE A 115 2.82 25.88 -0.13
N SER A 116 1.69 26.55 -0.10
CA SER A 116 1.52 27.81 -0.85
C SER A 116 2.39 28.96 -0.33
N LYS A 117 2.73 28.94 0.96
CA LYS A 117 3.66 29.93 1.55
C LYS A 117 5.13 29.64 1.21
N LYS A 118 5.48 28.36 1.07
CA LYS A 118 6.86 27.88 0.91
C LYS A 118 7.31 27.85 -0.55
N PHE A 119 6.39 27.62 -1.48
CA PHE A 119 6.71 27.38 -2.89
C PHE A 119 6.09 28.46 -3.81
N THR A 120 6.85 28.89 -4.80
CA THR A 120 6.41 29.84 -5.82
C THR A 120 5.30 29.27 -6.71
N PRO A 121 4.50 30.09 -7.40
CA PRO A 121 3.48 29.61 -8.33
C PRO A 121 3.99 28.67 -9.42
N VAL A 122 5.24 28.89 -9.88
CA VAL A 122 5.88 28.00 -10.86
C VAL A 122 6.18 26.64 -10.27
N GLU A 123 6.73 26.59 -9.07
CA GLU A 123 6.99 25.33 -8.36
C GLU A 123 5.71 24.57 -8.03
N GLN A 124 4.65 25.29 -7.63
CA GLN A 124 3.34 24.68 -7.40
C GLN A 124 2.76 24.05 -8.68
N LYS A 125 2.88 24.73 -9.82
CA LYS A 125 2.47 24.18 -11.11
C LYS A 125 3.30 22.95 -11.51
N ASN A 126 4.60 22.99 -11.27
CA ASN A 126 5.49 21.84 -11.50
C ASN A 126 5.14 20.66 -10.60
N ALA A 127 4.83 20.91 -9.32
CA ALA A 127 4.39 19.88 -8.38
C ALA A 127 3.09 19.20 -8.85
N GLN A 128 2.11 19.97 -9.35
CA GLN A 128 0.88 19.43 -9.91
C GLN A 128 1.14 18.55 -11.15
N ALA A 129 2.02 18.99 -12.04
CA ALA A 129 2.40 18.23 -13.22
C ALA A 129 3.12 16.92 -12.84
N TYR A 130 4.07 17.00 -11.91
CA TYR A 130 4.76 15.84 -11.36
C TYR A 130 3.77 14.85 -10.73
N PHE A 131 2.85 15.33 -9.91
CA PHE A 131 1.86 14.51 -9.22
C PHE A 131 0.99 13.71 -10.19
N ARG A 132 0.47 14.35 -11.24
CA ARG A 132 -0.30 13.68 -12.29
C ARG A 132 0.52 12.59 -12.98
N ALA A 133 1.78 12.88 -13.28
CA ALA A 133 2.66 11.95 -13.94
C ALA A 133 2.99 10.73 -13.06
N VAL A 134 3.27 10.96 -11.77
CA VAL A 134 3.63 9.87 -10.84
C VAL A 134 2.45 8.99 -10.49
N LEU A 135 1.23 9.55 -10.32
CA LEU A 135 0.01 8.76 -10.14
C LEU A 135 -0.31 7.89 -11.36
N LEU A 136 -0.22 8.46 -12.56
CA LEU A 136 -0.39 7.69 -13.79
C LEU A 136 0.63 6.56 -13.91
N ARG A 137 1.88 6.82 -13.56
CA ARG A 137 2.94 5.80 -13.53
C ARG A 137 2.62 4.71 -12.51
N ALA A 138 2.18 5.09 -11.31
CA ALA A 138 1.79 4.14 -10.26
C ALA A 138 0.63 3.24 -10.73
N LYS A 139 -0.41 3.81 -11.32
CA LYS A 139 -1.53 3.05 -11.90
C LYS A 139 -1.06 2.05 -12.96
N ARG A 140 -0.18 2.47 -13.86
CA ARG A 140 0.39 1.59 -14.89
C ARG A 140 1.23 0.47 -14.27
N PHE A 141 1.99 0.78 -13.23
CA PHE A 141 2.79 -0.19 -12.50
C PHE A 141 1.90 -1.26 -11.85
N GLN A 142 0.85 -0.86 -11.16
CA GLN A 142 -0.13 -1.77 -10.56
C GLN A 142 -0.80 -2.65 -11.64
N ASN A 143 -1.27 -2.04 -12.73
CA ASN A 143 -1.85 -2.79 -13.85
C ASN A 143 -0.87 -3.81 -14.45
N ALA A 144 0.43 -3.53 -14.40
CA ALA A 144 1.45 -4.46 -14.90
C ALA A 144 1.69 -5.62 -13.92
N LEU A 145 1.67 -5.37 -12.62
CA LEU A 145 1.72 -6.43 -11.60
C LEU A 145 0.50 -7.34 -11.69
N ASP A 146 -0.60 -6.76 -12.05
CA ASP A 146 -1.91 -7.38 -12.15
C ASP A 146 -2.15 -8.15 -13.45
N ALA A 147 -1.23 -8.09 -14.39
CA ALA A 147 -1.42 -8.68 -15.69
C ALA A 147 -1.38 -10.21 -15.63
N ASN A 148 -2.46 -10.83 -16.07
CA ASN A 148 -2.55 -12.29 -16.19
C ASN A 148 -1.81 -12.81 -17.41
N THR A 149 -1.27 -14.00 -17.29
CA THR A 149 -0.70 -14.77 -18.39
C THR A 149 -1.18 -16.21 -18.34
N ASN A 150 -1.44 -16.80 -19.52
CA ASN A 150 -1.71 -18.23 -19.65
C ASN A 150 -0.41 -19.04 -19.77
N ALA A 151 0.75 -18.38 -19.81
CA ALA A 151 2.03 -19.06 -19.88
C ALA A 151 2.36 -19.73 -18.52
N LYS A 152 2.97 -20.91 -18.58
CA LYS A 152 3.51 -21.54 -17.39
C LYS A 152 4.51 -20.59 -16.72
N ILE A 153 4.31 -20.32 -15.44
CA ILE A 153 5.20 -19.47 -14.66
C ILE A 153 6.41 -20.32 -14.22
N PRO A 154 7.62 -19.98 -14.68
CA PRO A 154 8.80 -20.81 -14.43
C PRO A 154 9.55 -20.48 -13.15
N VAL A 155 8.93 -19.73 -12.22
CA VAL A 155 9.53 -19.25 -10.97
C VAL A 155 8.63 -19.61 -9.80
N SER A 156 9.22 -20.07 -8.71
CA SER A 156 8.52 -20.35 -7.45
C SER A 156 8.48 -19.12 -6.55
N PHE A 157 7.30 -18.78 -6.02
CA PHE A 157 7.11 -17.67 -5.11
C PHE A 157 6.90 -18.15 -3.68
N TYR A 158 7.58 -17.50 -2.74
CA TYR A 158 7.50 -17.75 -1.31
C TYR A 158 7.03 -16.47 -0.62
N LEU A 159 5.96 -16.54 0.18
CA LEU A 159 5.48 -15.42 0.97
C LEU A 159 6.03 -15.53 2.40
N VAL A 160 6.54 -14.43 2.92
CA VAL A 160 6.99 -14.32 4.30
C VAL A 160 6.43 -13.04 4.90
N GLY A 161 5.73 -13.16 6.02
CA GLY A 161 5.11 -12.02 6.68
C GLY A 161 4.66 -12.29 8.10
N ALA A 162 3.78 -11.43 8.59
CA ALA A 162 3.11 -11.61 9.88
C ALA A 162 1.59 -11.45 9.73
N ASP A 163 0.87 -12.04 10.69
CA ASP A 163 -0.60 -12.00 10.72
C ASP A 163 -1.14 -11.77 12.15
N CYS A 164 -0.35 -11.13 13.01
CA CYS A 164 -0.69 -10.94 14.42
C CYS A 164 -0.71 -9.48 14.88
N LYS A 165 -0.24 -8.53 14.04
CA LYS A 165 -0.24 -7.11 14.39
C LYS A 165 -1.42 -6.40 13.76
N GLU A 166 -2.05 -5.50 14.53
CA GLU A 166 -3.01 -4.57 13.95
C GLU A 166 -2.36 -3.71 12.89
N THR A 167 -2.90 -3.73 11.70
CA THR A 167 -2.34 -3.08 10.51
C THR A 167 -3.44 -2.30 9.80
N SER A 168 -3.16 -1.05 9.46
CA SER A 168 -4.13 -0.19 8.75
C SER A 168 -4.56 -0.82 7.43
N ASN A 169 -5.88 -0.98 7.25
CA ASN A 169 -6.52 -1.61 6.10
C ASN A 169 -7.52 -0.68 5.40
N ALA A 170 -7.99 0.34 6.10
CA ALA A 170 -8.94 1.32 5.62
C ALA A 170 -8.70 2.69 6.26
N VAL A 171 -9.42 3.70 5.78
CA VAL A 171 -9.46 5.04 6.39
C VAL A 171 -10.90 5.51 6.54
N LEU A 172 -11.11 6.44 7.46
CA LEU A 172 -12.37 7.14 7.68
C LEU A 172 -12.26 8.56 7.11
N LEU A 173 -13.20 8.93 6.24
CA LEU A 173 -13.36 10.28 5.72
C LEU A 173 -14.51 10.98 6.45
N ARG A 174 -14.24 12.17 6.97
CA ARG A 174 -15.23 13.01 7.62
C ARG A 174 -15.09 14.45 7.13
N MET A 175 -16.21 15.13 7.04
CA MET A 175 -16.21 16.58 6.80
C MET A 175 -16.13 17.31 8.13
N ASP A 176 -15.07 18.08 8.36
CA ASP A 176 -15.05 19.07 9.43
C ASP A 176 -15.81 20.32 8.95
N GLU A 177 -17.06 20.42 9.36
CA GLU A 177 -17.94 21.53 8.96
C GLU A 177 -17.42 22.91 9.43
N LYS A 178 -16.68 22.96 10.56
CA LYS A 178 -16.12 24.20 11.09
C LYS A 178 -14.99 24.74 10.23
N LYS A 179 -14.16 23.84 9.71
CA LYS A 179 -13.03 24.15 8.84
C LYS A 179 -13.41 24.09 7.36
N ASN A 180 -14.60 23.57 7.02
CA ASN A 180 -15.03 23.25 5.66
C ASN A 180 -13.96 22.46 4.89
N ARG A 181 -13.42 21.41 5.54
CA ARG A 181 -12.34 20.57 5.01
C ARG A 181 -12.59 19.09 5.32
N TRP A 182 -12.15 18.23 4.43
CA TRP A 182 -12.16 16.80 4.67
C TRP A 182 -11.03 16.40 5.63
N GLU A 183 -11.36 15.60 6.63
CA GLU A 183 -10.40 14.94 7.52
C GLU A 183 -10.33 13.47 7.23
N THR A 184 -9.11 12.95 7.11
CA THR A 184 -8.83 11.54 6.91
C THR A 184 -8.23 10.95 8.17
N SER A 185 -8.94 10.04 8.82
CA SER A 185 -8.46 9.35 10.00
C SER A 185 -7.93 7.98 9.67
N PHE A 186 -6.73 7.70 10.17
CA PHE A 186 -6.05 6.41 10.17
C PHE A 186 -6.16 5.70 11.52
N LYS A 187 -6.89 6.31 12.46
CA LYS A 187 -7.04 5.84 13.83
C LYS A 187 -8.48 5.47 14.10
N ALA A 188 -8.68 4.52 15.00
CA ALA A 188 -10.00 4.12 15.47
C ALA A 188 -10.46 4.97 16.67
N ASP A 189 -10.40 6.29 16.52
CA ASP A 189 -10.90 7.21 17.54
C ASP A 189 -12.41 7.37 17.40
N GLY A 190 -13.16 7.03 18.45
CA GLY A 190 -14.62 7.19 18.47
C GLY A 190 -15.02 8.65 18.27
N PHE A 191 -16.19 8.88 17.66
CA PHE A 191 -16.71 10.22 17.42
C PHE A 191 -18.23 10.27 17.53
N THR A 192 -18.79 11.46 17.54
CA THR A 192 -20.24 11.69 17.47
C THR A 192 -20.59 12.22 16.09
N ARG A 193 -21.54 11.57 15.43
CA ARG A 193 -22.08 12.00 14.13
C ARG A 193 -22.85 13.31 14.25
N SER A 194 -23.09 13.99 13.14
CA SER A 194 -23.91 15.20 13.06
C SER A 194 -25.35 14.99 13.59
N ASN A 195 -25.89 13.77 13.46
CA ASN A 195 -27.20 13.39 14.00
C ASN A 195 -27.19 13.04 15.52
N GLY A 196 -26.06 13.17 16.20
CA GLY A 196 -25.91 12.86 17.63
C GLY A 196 -25.59 11.39 17.96
N GLU A 197 -25.58 10.51 16.97
CA GLU A 197 -25.24 9.10 17.17
C GLU A 197 -23.74 8.93 17.47
N LYS A 198 -23.40 8.13 18.47
CA LYS A 198 -22.01 7.84 18.83
C LYS A 198 -21.49 6.64 18.06
N VAL A 199 -20.35 6.82 17.42
CA VAL A 199 -19.52 5.74 16.86
C VAL A 199 -18.39 5.45 17.84
N THR A 200 -18.29 4.19 18.26
CA THR A 200 -17.28 3.79 19.25
C THR A 200 -15.93 3.47 18.59
N ALA A 201 -14.87 3.53 19.38
CA ALA A 201 -13.53 3.11 18.92
C ALA A 201 -13.52 1.64 18.47
N GLU A 202 -14.25 0.76 19.17
CA GLU A 202 -14.37 -0.66 18.84
C GLU A 202 -14.99 -0.89 17.44
N GLN A 203 -16.09 -0.17 17.15
CA GLN A 203 -16.72 -0.25 15.81
C GLN A 203 -15.74 0.17 14.70
N LEU A 204 -14.98 1.24 14.94
CA LEU A 204 -13.98 1.70 13.98
C LEU A 204 -12.80 0.75 13.85
N LYS A 205 -12.36 0.17 14.96
CA LYS A 205 -11.22 -0.75 14.99
C LYS A 205 -11.44 -1.94 14.05
N THR A 206 -12.63 -2.53 14.07
CA THR A 206 -12.98 -3.66 13.20
C THR A 206 -13.06 -3.30 11.71
N LEU A 207 -13.26 -2.02 11.39
CA LEU A 207 -13.35 -1.53 10.01
C LEU A 207 -11.98 -1.07 9.48
N ILE A 208 -11.21 -0.36 10.31
CA ILE A 208 -9.98 0.32 9.89
C ILE A 208 -8.77 -0.62 9.92
N PHE A 209 -8.74 -1.60 10.81
CA PHE A 209 -7.60 -2.49 10.96
C PHE A 209 -7.88 -3.91 10.49
N ALA A 210 -6.82 -4.56 10.02
CA ALA A 210 -6.76 -5.99 9.74
C ALA A 210 -5.45 -6.55 10.30
N MET A 211 -5.34 -7.87 10.35
CA MET A 211 -4.10 -8.51 10.81
C MET A 211 -3.02 -8.45 9.74
N GLY A 212 -1.80 -8.19 10.18
CA GLY A 212 -0.61 -8.08 9.34
C GLY A 212 0.67 -7.96 10.17
N ASP A 213 1.60 -7.17 9.67
CA ASP A 213 2.92 -6.91 10.28
C ASP A 213 3.09 -5.47 10.81
N SER A 214 2.00 -4.73 11.00
CA SER A 214 1.88 -3.31 11.34
C SER A 214 2.03 -2.32 10.16
N VAL A 215 2.45 -2.77 8.97
CA VAL A 215 2.60 -1.96 7.75
C VAL A 215 1.84 -2.56 6.59
N VAL A 216 1.95 -3.88 6.41
CA VAL A 216 1.33 -4.65 5.34
C VAL A 216 0.36 -5.66 5.93
N THR A 217 -0.88 -5.64 5.49
CA THR A 217 -1.86 -6.65 5.90
C THR A 217 -1.53 -8.01 5.28
N LYS A 218 -1.87 -9.10 5.99
CA LYS A 218 -1.73 -10.47 5.45
C LYS A 218 -2.35 -10.60 4.06
N ARG A 219 -3.53 -10.02 3.88
CA ARG A 219 -4.25 -10.00 2.62
C ARG A 219 -3.46 -9.29 1.50
N SER A 220 -2.89 -8.12 1.79
CA SER A 220 -2.07 -7.40 0.80
C SER A 220 -0.83 -8.19 0.40
N LEU A 221 -0.15 -8.83 1.36
CA LEU A 221 0.97 -9.71 1.07
C LEU A 221 0.55 -10.90 0.18
N ALA A 222 -0.61 -11.49 0.44
CA ALA A 222 -1.14 -12.60 -0.35
C ALA A 222 -1.68 -12.15 -1.75
N GLY A 223 -1.77 -10.86 -2.02
CA GLY A 223 -2.30 -10.35 -3.28
C GLY A 223 -3.81 -10.55 -3.43
N GLU A 224 -4.56 -10.50 -2.34
CA GLU A 224 -6.01 -10.73 -2.35
C GLU A 224 -6.79 -9.41 -2.33
N SER A 225 -7.76 -9.27 -3.23
CA SER A 225 -8.68 -8.14 -3.25
C SER A 225 -9.72 -8.23 -2.12
N LEU A 226 -10.15 -7.06 -1.60
CA LEU A 226 -11.25 -6.94 -0.63
C LEU A 226 -12.64 -7.02 -1.26
N VAL A 227 -12.73 -6.77 -2.56
CA VAL A 227 -14.02 -6.73 -3.27
C VAL A 227 -14.44 -8.14 -3.65
N ALA A 228 -15.68 -8.50 -3.36
CA ALA A 228 -16.25 -9.78 -3.80
C ALA A 228 -16.16 -9.91 -5.34
N GLY A 229 -15.57 -10.99 -5.82
CA GLY A 229 -15.22 -11.15 -7.23
C GLY A 229 -13.99 -10.37 -7.68
N GLY A 230 -13.31 -9.70 -6.74
CA GLY A 230 -12.04 -9.04 -6.96
C GLY A 230 -10.94 -10.07 -7.25
N ARG A 231 -9.88 -9.59 -7.87
CA ARG A 231 -8.80 -10.44 -8.35
C ARG A 231 -7.98 -11.01 -7.20
N LYS A 232 -7.64 -12.29 -7.31
CA LYS A 232 -6.55 -12.88 -6.56
C LYS A 232 -5.25 -12.72 -7.35
N ALA A 233 -4.13 -12.48 -6.67
CA ALA A 233 -2.84 -12.55 -7.33
C ALA A 233 -2.67 -13.92 -7.97
N VAL A 234 -2.29 -13.92 -9.24
CA VAL A 234 -1.99 -15.16 -9.99
C VAL A 234 -0.54 -15.56 -9.77
N LEU A 235 -0.03 -15.33 -8.57
CA LEU A 235 1.32 -15.74 -8.21
C LEU A 235 1.29 -17.25 -7.84
N PRO A 236 2.18 -18.07 -8.40
CA PRO A 236 2.28 -19.47 -8.03
C PRO A 236 2.99 -19.59 -6.67
N ILE A 237 2.25 -19.31 -5.62
CA ILE A 237 2.77 -19.41 -4.26
C ILE A 237 3.01 -20.88 -3.93
N VAL A 238 4.25 -21.19 -3.63
CA VAL A 238 4.70 -22.54 -3.25
C VAL A 238 4.59 -22.74 -1.75
N SER A 239 4.95 -21.70 -0.99
CA SER A 239 4.95 -21.76 0.47
C SER A 239 4.68 -20.39 1.07
N GLU A 240 3.99 -20.39 2.21
CA GLU A 240 3.71 -19.21 3.02
C GLU A 240 4.29 -19.41 4.42
N LEU A 241 5.00 -18.41 4.92
CA LEU A 241 5.54 -18.35 6.27
C LEU A 241 5.00 -17.12 6.97
N TYR A 242 4.22 -17.34 8.01
CA TYR A 242 3.76 -16.26 8.91
C TYR A 242 4.39 -16.44 10.28
N GLN A 243 5.07 -15.40 10.74
CA GLN A 243 5.67 -15.31 12.06
C GLN A 243 5.20 -14.02 12.71
N CYS A 244 4.84 -14.07 14.00
CA CYS A 244 4.37 -12.89 14.72
C CYS A 244 5.50 -11.90 14.95
N GLU A 245 5.71 -11.00 13.98
CA GLU A 245 6.77 -10.00 14.01
C GLU A 245 6.30 -8.68 13.40
N SER A 246 6.99 -7.59 13.69
CA SER A 246 6.77 -6.30 13.04
C SER A 246 7.51 -6.22 11.70
N HIS A 247 6.98 -5.43 10.77
CA HIS A 247 7.48 -5.30 9.40
C HIS A 247 9.00 -5.09 9.32
N SER A 248 9.52 -4.14 10.11
CA SER A 248 10.95 -3.81 10.11
C SER A 248 11.86 -4.91 10.67
N LYS A 249 11.29 -5.88 11.37
CA LYS A 249 12.03 -6.98 12.01
C LYS A 249 11.88 -8.32 11.28
N LEU A 250 11.04 -8.41 10.26
CA LEU A 250 10.85 -9.66 9.52
C LEU A 250 12.17 -10.26 9.03
N VAL A 251 13.04 -9.44 8.43
CA VAL A 251 14.32 -9.91 7.87
C VAL A 251 15.41 -10.13 8.91
N THR A 252 15.23 -9.65 10.13
CA THR A 252 16.21 -9.81 11.23
C THR A 252 15.78 -10.84 12.27
N ASN A 253 14.58 -11.40 12.15
CA ASN A 253 14.09 -12.44 13.04
C ASN A 253 14.82 -13.76 12.76
N PRO A 254 15.52 -14.38 13.74
CA PRO A 254 16.29 -15.60 13.53
C PRO A 254 15.46 -16.79 13.04
N GLU A 255 14.23 -16.96 13.55
CA GLU A 255 13.38 -18.08 13.14
C GLU A 255 12.95 -17.94 11.67
N ILE A 256 12.73 -16.71 11.20
CA ILE A 256 12.43 -16.44 9.79
C ILE A 256 13.68 -16.73 8.96
N GLN A 257 14.86 -16.29 9.39
CA GLN A 257 16.12 -16.50 8.69
C GLN A 257 16.41 -18.02 8.53
N ASP A 258 16.29 -18.80 9.59
CA ASP A 258 16.50 -20.24 9.54
C ASP A 258 15.56 -20.92 8.54
N LYS A 259 14.27 -20.56 8.55
CA LYS A 259 13.30 -21.10 7.59
C LYS A 259 13.57 -20.65 6.16
N LEU A 260 14.04 -19.39 5.96
CA LEU A 260 14.45 -18.88 4.65
C LEU A 260 15.65 -19.69 4.10
N PHE A 261 16.63 -20.04 4.92
CA PHE A 261 17.75 -20.86 4.50
C PHE A 261 17.29 -22.25 4.03
N VAL A 262 16.39 -22.90 4.77
CA VAL A 262 15.80 -24.18 4.36
C VAL A 262 15.07 -24.07 3.02
N MET A 263 14.27 -22.99 2.82
CA MET A 263 13.57 -22.74 1.57
C MET A 263 14.53 -22.45 0.41
N LEU A 264 15.65 -21.78 0.68
CA LEU A 264 16.69 -21.52 -0.33
C LEU A 264 17.38 -22.79 -0.81
N GLU A 265 17.69 -23.70 0.09
CA GLU A 265 18.37 -24.96 -0.20
C GLU A 265 17.44 -26.02 -0.81
N SER A 266 16.13 -25.94 -0.58
CA SER A 266 15.16 -26.90 -1.16
C SER A 266 15.15 -26.82 -2.69
N ALA A 267 14.88 -27.96 -3.36
CA ALA A 267 14.68 -27.96 -4.80
C ALA A 267 13.48 -27.06 -5.19
N PRO A 268 13.51 -26.32 -6.33
CA PRO A 268 12.40 -25.51 -6.76
C PRO A 268 11.17 -26.37 -7.05
N GLU A 269 10.07 -26.10 -6.35
CA GLU A 269 8.79 -26.75 -6.62
C GLU A 269 8.07 -26.02 -7.76
N THR A 270 7.99 -26.62 -8.92
CA THR A 270 7.16 -26.10 -10.01
C THR A 270 5.72 -26.57 -9.85
N ARG A 271 4.85 -25.73 -9.31
CA ARG A 271 3.40 -25.96 -9.41
C ARG A 271 2.89 -25.43 -10.74
N VAL A 272 2.15 -26.25 -11.46
CA VAL A 272 1.33 -25.81 -12.58
C VAL A 272 0.19 -24.98 -11.98
N ALA A 273 0.06 -23.71 -12.36
CA ALA A 273 -1.10 -22.94 -11.99
C ALA A 273 -2.34 -23.66 -12.52
N THR A 274 -3.12 -24.26 -11.63
CA THR A 274 -4.46 -24.74 -11.97
C THR A 274 -5.32 -23.49 -12.04
N ASN A 275 -5.72 -23.12 -13.26
CA ASN A 275 -6.77 -22.12 -13.44
C ASN A 275 -8.04 -22.60 -12.73
N PRO A 276 -8.70 -21.75 -11.92
CA PRO A 276 -10.06 -22.01 -11.48
C PRO A 276 -11.06 -21.87 -12.62
#